data_52ac0478b475c9becb32e6641a59f2cd
#
_entry.id   52ac0478b475c9becb32e6641a59f2cd
#
_cell.length_a   1.000
_cell.length_b   1.000
_cell.length_c   1.000
_cell.angle_alpha   90.00
_cell.angle_beta   90.00
_cell.angle_gamma   90.00
#
_symmetry.space_group_name_H-M   'P 1'
#
loop_
_entity.id
_entity.type
_entity.pdbx_description
1 polymer ?
#
loop_
_entity_poly.entity_id
_entity_poly.type
_entity_poly.pdbx_seq_one_letter_code
_entity_poly.pdbx_strand_id
1 'polypeptide(L)'
;TCAFDIIGAKFVREVENGEIVYIENDELKSIKPFPPKKVRPCVFEFIYFSRPDSILNGKTAYEYRKNFGAQLADEDNIDADLVVPVPDSGNAAALGYAEKKGLKFDLGLIRNHYVGRTFIEPSQQIRSLGVKLKLNPNISVIKDKRIILVDDSLVRGTTSSKIVKMLYDSGAKEVHVRIASPEIKFPDFYGVDTPTKKELLAANKSTDEICEFIKAKSLKFLSLNGLYLGMGFDKRNDNYPQSVSYTHLRAHETRSD
;
A
#
# COMPACT_ATOMS: atom_id res chain seq x y z
N THR A 1 -12.53 -6.18 -11.62
CA THR A 1 -13.33 -7.41 -11.82
C THR A 1 -14.35 -7.63 -10.72
N CYS A 2 -14.01 -7.44 -9.45
CA CYS A 2 -14.94 -7.67 -8.33
C CYS A 2 -16.28 -6.89 -8.41
N ALA A 3 -16.33 -5.76 -9.11
CA ALA A 3 -17.57 -5.03 -9.34
C ALA A 3 -18.53 -5.74 -10.31
N PHE A 4 -18.03 -6.60 -11.18
CA PHE A 4 -18.85 -7.33 -12.15
C PHE A 4 -19.73 -8.37 -11.48
N ASP A 5 -19.26 -9.00 -10.42
CA ASP A 5 -20.02 -10.00 -9.66
C ASP A 5 -21.31 -9.41 -9.09
N ILE A 6 -21.27 -8.13 -8.64
CA ILE A 6 -22.42 -7.43 -8.05
C ILE A 6 -23.56 -7.23 -9.06
N ILE A 7 -23.21 -7.00 -10.33
CA ILE A 7 -24.18 -6.74 -11.42
C ILE A 7 -24.39 -7.95 -12.33
N GLY A 8 -23.81 -9.10 -12.00
CA GLY A 8 -23.90 -10.32 -12.81
C GLY A 8 -23.20 -10.23 -14.18
N ALA A 9 -22.29 -9.28 -14.36
CA ALA A 9 -21.53 -9.14 -15.60
C ALA A 9 -20.37 -10.14 -15.64
N LYS A 10 -20.05 -10.60 -16.85
CA LYS A 10 -18.93 -11.51 -17.08
C LYS A 10 -17.74 -10.74 -17.66
N PHE A 11 -16.57 -10.97 -17.07
CA PHE A 11 -15.33 -10.49 -17.66
C PHE A 11 -15.02 -11.28 -18.94
N VAL A 12 -14.84 -10.61 -20.06
CA VAL A 12 -14.56 -11.25 -21.35
C VAL A 12 -13.05 -11.35 -21.56
N ARG A 13 -12.36 -10.21 -21.57
CA ARG A 13 -10.90 -10.12 -21.73
C ARG A 13 -10.40 -8.72 -21.41
N GLU A 14 -9.10 -8.59 -21.24
CA GLU A 14 -8.43 -7.28 -21.23
C GLU A 14 -8.41 -6.67 -22.64
N VAL A 15 -8.37 -5.32 -22.70
CA VAL A 15 -8.07 -4.58 -23.93
C VAL A 15 -6.58 -4.65 -24.17
N GLU A 16 -6.16 -5.02 -25.39
CA GLU A 16 -4.74 -5.15 -25.69
C GLU A 16 -4.03 -3.79 -25.80
N ASN A 17 -2.74 -3.79 -25.62
CA ASN A 17 -1.94 -2.56 -25.73
C ASN A 17 -1.95 -2.04 -27.18
N GLY A 18 -2.38 -0.79 -27.37
CA GLY A 18 -2.57 -0.17 -28.69
C GLY A 18 -3.89 -0.47 -29.36
N GLU A 19 -4.78 -1.21 -28.70
CA GLU A 19 -6.13 -1.54 -29.17
C GLU A 19 -7.16 -0.48 -28.72
N ILE A 20 -8.11 -0.19 -29.62
CA ILE A 20 -9.35 0.52 -29.31
C ILE A 20 -10.50 -0.44 -29.49
N VAL A 21 -11.31 -0.60 -28.45
CA VAL A 21 -12.55 -1.39 -28.49
C VAL A 21 -13.74 -0.44 -28.52
N TYR A 22 -14.70 -0.69 -29.41
CA TYR A 22 -15.93 0.09 -29.52
C TYR A 22 -17.13 -0.82 -29.78
N ILE A 23 -18.32 -0.33 -29.47
CA ILE A 23 -19.58 -1.03 -29.70
C ILE A 23 -20.32 -0.31 -30.84
N GLU A 24 -20.67 -1.04 -31.84
CA GLU A 24 -21.46 -0.55 -32.96
C GLU A 24 -22.51 -1.60 -33.36
N ASN A 25 -23.80 -1.21 -33.43
CA ASN A 25 -24.95 -2.08 -33.72
C ASN A 25 -25.00 -3.32 -32.78
N ASP A 26 -24.76 -3.11 -31.47
CA ASP A 26 -24.71 -4.17 -30.45
C ASP A 26 -23.56 -5.19 -30.60
N GLU A 27 -22.65 -4.97 -31.55
CA GLU A 27 -21.47 -5.79 -31.75
C GLU A 27 -20.23 -5.15 -31.20
N LEU A 28 -19.42 -5.94 -30.50
CA LEU A 28 -18.10 -5.50 -29.99
C LEU A 28 -17.06 -5.59 -31.12
N LYS A 29 -16.55 -4.45 -31.52
CA LYS A 29 -15.52 -4.33 -32.56
C LYS A 29 -14.21 -3.81 -31.95
N SER A 30 -13.07 -4.15 -32.55
CA SER A 30 -11.79 -3.63 -32.17
C SER A 30 -10.93 -3.28 -33.38
N ILE A 31 -10.10 -2.25 -33.18
CA ILE A 31 -9.05 -1.84 -34.13
C ILE A 31 -7.74 -1.66 -33.39
N LYS A 32 -6.63 -1.84 -34.08
CA LYS A 32 -5.27 -1.66 -33.51
C LYS A 32 -4.53 -0.55 -34.27
N PRO A 33 -4.92 0.72 -34.09
CA PRO A 33 -4.35 1.84 -34.82
C PRO A 33 -2.94 2.22 -34.34
N PHE A 34 -2.53 1.75 -33.16
CA PHE A 34 -1.24 2.07 -32.59
C PHE A 34 -0.36 0.83 -32.50
N PRO A 35 0.97 0.98 -32.76
CA PRO A 35 1.88 -0.13 -32.55
C PRO A 35 1.89 -0.54 -31.07
N PRO A 36 1.92 -1.85 -30.78
CA PRO A 36 1.96 -2.33 -29.40
C PRO A 36 3.23 -1.86 -28.70
N LYS A 37 3.08 -1.36 -27.48
CA LYS A 37 4.18 -0.99 -26.61
C LYS A 37 4.31 -2.00 -25.48
N LYS A 38 5.45 -2.00 -24.78
CA LYS A 38 5.67 -2.85 -23.61
C LYS A 38 4.64 -2.51 -22.53
N VAL A 39 3.93 -3.51 -22.02
CA VAL A 39 2.94 -3.34 -20.93
C VAL A 39 3.68 -2.93 -19.64
N ARG A 40 3.16 -1.93 -18.95
CA ARG A 40 3.72 -1.43 -17.68
C ARG A 40 2.59 -1.24 -16.66
N PRO A 41 2.16 -2.32 -15.98
CA PRO A 41 1.08 -2.22 -14.99
C PRO A 41 1.51 -1.35 -13.80
N CYS A 42 0.55 -0.62 -13.24
CA CYS A 42 0.79 0.16 -12.03
C CYS A 42 0.93 -0.77 -10.82
N VAL A 43 2.07 -0.73 -10.13
CA VAL A 43 2.30 -1.57 -8.95
C VAL A 43 1.40 -1.17 -7.76
N PHE A 44 0.93 0.07 -7.71
CA PHE A 44 0.01 0.55 -6.68
C PHE A 44 -1.35 -0.16 -6.72
N GLU A 45 -1.75 -0.72 -7.85
CA GLU A 45 -2.91 -1.60 -7.92
C GLU A 45 -2.79 -2.79 -6.96
N PHE A 46 -1.59 -3.38 -6.90
CA PHE A 46 -1.31 -4.50 -6.00
C PHE A 46 -1.17 -4.05 -4.55
N ILE A 47 -0.57 -2.87 -4.30
CA ILE A 47 -0.29 -2.35 -2.96
C ILE A 47 -1.56 -1.81 -2.30
N TYR A 48 -2.34 -0.97 -3.01
CA TYR A 48 -3.39 -0.17 -2.38
C TYR A 48 -4.69 -0.03 -3.20
N PHE A 49 -4.61 0.33 -4.51
CA PHE A 49 -5.79 0.81 -5.26
C PHE A 49 -6.86 -0.24 -5.48
N SER A 50 -6.48 -1.42 -5.94
CA SER A 50 -7.46 -2.48 -6.19
C SER A 50 -8.11 -2.93 -4.90
N ARG A 51 -9.40 -3.24 -4.97
CA ARG A 51 -10.09 -3.89 -3.85
C ARG A 51 -9.39 -5.22 -3.55
N PRO A 52 -9.34 -5.66 -2.28
CA PRO A 52 -8.66 -6.90 -1.90
C PRO A 52 -9.13 -8.14 -2.68
N ASP A 53 -10.39 -8.18 -3.07
CA ASP A 53 -11.02 -9.27 -3.83
C ASP A 53 -10.86 -9.16 -5.35
N SER A 54 -10.24 -8.08 -5.87
CA SER A 54 -9.95 -7.94 -7.30
C SER A 54 -8.88 -8.93 -7.75
N ILE A 55 -9.11 -9.57 -8.88
CA ILE A 55 -8.16 -10.49 -9.50
C ILE A 55 -7.20 -9.70 -10.40
N LEU A 56 -5.91 -9.81 -10.12
CA LEU A 56 -4.80 -9.20 -10.83
C LEU A 56 -3.84 -10.33 -11.24
N ASN A 57 -3.59 -10.53 -12.53
CA ASN A 57 -2.69 -11.59 -13.01
C ASN A 57 -2.98 -12.99 -12.40
N GLY A 58 -4.25 -13.33 -12.26
CA GLY A 58 -4.69 -14.65 -11.78
C GLY A 58 -4.70 -14.85 -10.26
N LYS A 59 -4.35 -13.84 -9.47
CA LYS A 59 -4.42 -13.85 -7.99
C LYS A 59 -5.17 -12.64 -7.48
N THR A 60 -5.70 -12.74 -6.27
CA THR A 60 -6.36 -11.59 -5.64
C THR A 60 -5.35 -10.55 -5.17
N ALA A 61 -5.75 -9.27 -5.15
CA ALA A 61 -4.93 -8.21 -4.56
C ALA A 61 -4.62 -8.50 -3.08
N TYR A 62 -5.54 -9.19 -2.37
CA TYR A 62 -5.35 -9.66 -1.01
C TYR A 62 -4.13 -10.60 -0.88
N GLU A 63 -4.00 -11.59 -1.78
CA GLU A 63 -2.87 -12.54 -1.77
C GLU A 63 -1.53 -11.83 -1.99
N TYR A 64 -1.47 -10.88 -2.92
CA TYR A 64 -0.26 -10.08 -3.13
C TYR A 64 0.13 -9.29 -1.89
N ARG A 65 -0.82 -8.59 -1.25
CA ARG A 65 -0.58 -7.81 -0.02
C ARG A 65 -0.11 -8.71 1.13
N LYS A 66 -0.71 -9.88 1.27
CA LYS A 66 -0.28 -10.88 2.26
C LYS A 66 1.17 -11.32 2.01
N ASN A 67 1.52 -11.58 0.74
CA ASN A 67 2.88 -11.92 0.35
C ASN A 67 3.87 -10.78 0.62
N PHE A 68 3.48 -9.51 0.38
CA PHE A 68 4.33 -8.36 0.71
C PHE A 68 4.61 -8.28 2.21
N GLY A 69 3.61 -8.55 3.04
CA GLY A 69 3.79 -8.65 4.49
C GLY A 69 4.75 -9.78 4.89
N ALA A 70 4.64 -10.95 4.27
CA ALA A 70 5.54 -12.07 4.51
C ALA A 70 6.99 -11.74 4.10
N GLN A 71 7.20 -11.11 2.93
CA GLN A 71 8.53 -10.67 2.50
C GLN A 71 9.12 -9.59 3.42
N LEU A 72 8.30 -8.64 3.86
CA LEU A 72 8.71 -7.62 4.83
C LEU A 72 9.16 -8.27 6.15
N ALA A 73 8.50 -9.33 6.58
CA ALA A 73 8.87 -10.11 7.76
C ALA A 73 10.20 -10.84 7.56
N ASP A 74 10.47 -11.41 6.39
CA ASP A 74 11.77 -12.04 6.07
C ASP A 74 12.93 -11.03 6.11
N GLU A 75 12.67 -9.81 5.70
CA GLU A 75 13.66 -8.73 5.75
C GLU A 75 13.87 -8.11 7.15
N ASP A 76 13.07 -8.50 8.14
CA ASP A 76 13.03 -7.86 9.47
C ASP A 76 13.46 -8.79 10.61
N ASN A 77 14.21 -8.25 11.59
CA ASN A 77 14.71 -9.00 12.74
C ASN A 77 14.24 -8.42 14.09
N ILE A 78 13.09 -7.72 14.09
CA ILE A 78 12.58 -7.08 15.31
C ILE A 78 11.86 -8.11 16.21
N ASP A 79 12.06 -8.00 17.51
CA ASP A 79 11.31 -8.74 18.52
C ASP A 79 10.15 -7.88 19.05
N ALA A 80 8.96 -8.43 19.06
CA ALA A 80 7.73 -7.76 19.49
C ALA A 80 6.70 -8.75 20.01
N ASP A 81 5.66 -8.24 20.65
CA ASP A 81 4.64 -9.06 21.30
C ASP A 81 3.45 -9.35 20.38
N LEU A 82 3.15 -8.43 19.44
CA LEU A 82 2.06 -8.60 18.49
C LEU A 82 2.19 -7.70 17.24
N VAL A 83 1.47 -8.10 16.20
CA VAL A 83 1.33 -7.36 14.95
C VAL A 83 -0.06 -6.72 14.90
N VAL A 84 -0.10 -5.42 14.64
CA VAL A 84 -1.32 -4.61 14.54
C VAL A 84 -1.39 -3.99 13.13
N PRO A 85 -2.49 -4.16 12.39
CA PRO A 85 -2.68 -3.49 11.11
C PRO A 85 -3.10 -2.04 11.28
N VAL A 86 -2.76 -1.19 10.32
CA VAL A 86 -3.49 0.04 10.06
C VAL A 86 -4.72 -0.33 9.22
N PRO A 87 -5.94 -0.26 9.78
CA PRO A 87 -7.12 -0.71 9.05
C PRO A 87 -7.57 0.34 7.99
N ASP A 88 -8.07 -0.09 6.81
CA ASP A 88 -8.27 -1.49 6.40
C ASP A 88 -7.12 -1.94 5.46
N SER A 89 -6.33 -0.98 4.97
CA SER A 89 -5.31 -1.19 3.92
C SER A 89 -4.15 -2.08 4.37
N GLY A 90 -3.74 -1.98 5.62
CA GLY A 90 -2.68 -2.78 6.22
C GLY A 90 -3.06 -4.21 6.62
N ASN A 91 -4.36 -4.56 6.61
CA ASN A 91 -4.83 -5.83 7.20
C ASN A 91 -4.17 -7.06 6.57
N ALA A 92 -4.14 -7.16 5.25
CA ALA A 92 -3.59 -8.33 4.56
C ALA A 92 -2.08 -8.46 4.77
N ALA A 93 -1.35 -7.34 4.68
CA ALA A 93 0.09 -7.32 4.88
C ALA A 93 0.46 -7.66 6.34
N ALA A 94 -0.28 -7.11 7.32
CA ALA A 94 -0.07 -7.43 8.72
C ALA A 94 -0.30 -8.91 9.03
N LEU A 95 -1.33 -9.52 8.42
CA LEU A 95 -1.58 -10.94 8.56
C LEU A 95 -0.41 -11.77 7.99
N GLY A 96 0.05 -11.46 6.77
CA GLY A 96 1.18 -12.15 6.16
C GLY A 96 2.47 -11.98 6.97
N TYR A 97 2.71 -10.79 7.52
CA TYR A 97 3.84 -10.53 8.42
C TYR A 97 3.76 -11.37 9.69
N ALA A 98 2.59 -11.38 10.35
CA ALA A 98 2.38 -12.12 11.60
C ALA A 98 2.55 -13.63 11.42
N GLU A 99 1.93 -14.20 10.39
CA GLU A 99 2.06 -15.62 10.06
C GLU A 99 3.53 -16.01 9.81
N LYS A 100 4.26 -15.20 9.05
CA LYS A 100 5.67 -15.47 8.71
C LYS A 100 6.58 -15.41 9.93
N LYS A 101 6.34 -14.47 10.86
CA LYS A 101 7.09 -14.33 12.13
C LYS A 101 6.63 -15.28 13.24
N GLY A 102 5.49 -15.93 13.10
CA GLY A 102 4.86 -16.68 14.19
C GLY A 102 4.39 -15.78 15.34
N LEU A 103 4.10 -14.50 15.06
CA LEU A 103 3.61 -13.54 16.03
C LEU A 103 2.08 -13.49 16.06
N LYS A 104 1.52 -13.09 17.20
CA LYS A 104 0.07 -12.85 17.31
C LYS A 104 -0.33 -11.67 16.42
N PHE A 105 -1.34 -11.87 15.58
CA PHE A 105 -2.06 -10.79 14.89
C PHE A 105 -3.25 -10.38 15.75
N ASP A 106 -3.47 -9.07 15.95
CA ASP A 106 -4.63 -8.59 16.68
C ASP A 106 -5.06 -7.19 16.20
N LEU A 107 -6.35 -6.86 16.39
CA LEU A 107 -6.93 -5.57 16.02
C LEU A 107 -6.69 -4.53 17.12
N GLY A 108 -5.48 -4.03 17.19
CA GLY A 108 -5.09 -2.95 18.11
C GLY A 108 -5.66 -1.57 17.71
N LEU A 109 -6.08 -1.42 16.47
CA LEU A 109 -6.76 -0.24 15.94
C LEU A 109 -8.08 -0.66 15.30
N ILE A 110 -9.16 0.02 15.65
CA ILE A 110 -10.50 -0.23 15.11
C ILE A 110 -10.92 0.97 14.26
N ARG A 111 -11.35 0.70 13.03
CA ARG A 111 -11.91 1.73 12.15
C ARG A 111 -13.38 2.01 12.49
N ASN A 112 -13.72 3.29 12.62
CA ASN A 112 -15.11 3.70 12.71
C ASN A 112 -15.72 3.79 11.31
N HIS A 113 -16.60 2.86 10.96
CA HIS A 113 -17.27 2.78 9.68
C HIS A 113 -18.33 3.88 9.44
N TYR A 114 -18.81 4.52 10.50
CA TYR A 114 -19.82 5.59 10.42
C TYR A 114 -19.22 6.95 10.02
N VAL A 115 -17.90 7.08 10.00
CA VAL A 115 -17.20 8.31 9.60
C VAL A 115 -16.71 8.17 8.15
N GLY A 116 -17.30 8.95 7.24
CA GLY A 116 -16.95 8.96 5.82
C GLY A 116 -15.54 9.51 5.53
N ARG A 117 -15.21 9.68 4.25
CA ARG A 117 -13.91 10.23 3.81
C ARG A 117 -13.79 11.69 4.24
N THR A 118 -12.83 12.02 5.12
CA THR A 118 -12.53 13.37 5.61
C THR A 118 -11.60 14.18 4.69
N PHE A 119 -11.33 13.73 3.46
CA PHE A 119 -10.46 14.44 2.50
C PHE A 119 -11.06 15.72 1.92
N ILE A 120 -12.35 15.96 2.12
CA ILE A 120 -13.11 17.09 1.55
C ILE A 120 -13.26 18.23 2.56
N GLU A 121 -12.73 18.11 3.77
CA GLU A 121 -12.88 19.09 4.84
C GLU A 121 -11.88 20.26 4.68
N PRO A 122 -12.34 21.51 4.70
CA PRO A 122 -11.52 22.67 4.33
C PRO A 122 -10.51 23.11 5.40
N SER A 123 -10.62 22.71 6.65
CA SER A 123 -9.71 23.16 7.70
C SER A 123 -8.76 22.08 8.23
N GLN A 124 -7.53 22.51 8.59
CA GLN A 124 -6.49 21.61 9.10
C GLN A 124 -6.82 21.06 10.50
N GLN A 125 -7.60 21.81 11.28
CA GLN A 125 -8.07 21.38 12.61
C GLN A 125 -9.10 20.25 12.49
N ILE A 126 -10.06 20.37 11.57
CA ILE A 126 -11.07 19.33 11.30
C ILE A 126 -10.40 18.08 10.72
N ARG A 127 -9.38 18.23 9.84
CA ARG A 127 -8.58 17.11 9.36
C ARG A 127 -7.80 16.39 10.46
N SER A 128 -7.36 17.10 11.50
CA SER A 128 -6.67 16.49 12.64
C SER A 128 -7.62 15.70 13.55
N LEU A 129 -8.83 16.21 13.74
CA LEU A 129 -9.92 15.52 14.45
C LEU A 129 -10.39 14.29 13.65
N GLY A 130 -10.38 14.38 12.32
CA GLY A 130 -10.81 13.32 11.42
C GLY A 130 -10.06 11.98 11.57
N VAL A 131 -8.77 11.99 11.91
CA VAL A 131 -8.03 10.73 12.19
C VAL A 131 -8.49 10.12 13.51
N LYS A 132 -8.68 10.94 14.56
CA LYS A 132 -9.21 10.48 15.86
C LYS A 132 -10.63 9.95 15.77
N LEU A 133 -11.44 10.52 14.87
CA LEU A 133 -12.81 10.04 14.64
C LEU A 133 -12.84 8.73 13.83
N LYS A 134 -11.83 8.49 13.01
CA LYS A 134 -11.77 7.31 12.11
C LYS A 134 -11.16 6.08 12.75
N LEU A 135 -10.21 6.24 13.63
CA LEU A 135 -9.45 5.15 14.24
C LEU A 135 -9.50 5.25 15.75
N ASN A 136 -9.92 4.18 16.40
CA ASN A 136 -9.91 4.02 17.85
C ASN A 136 -8.91 2.94 18.27
N PRO A 137 -8.02 3.23 19.25
CA PRO A 137 -7.14 2.23 19.82
C PRO A 137 -7.90 1.25 20.70
N ASN A 138 -7.62 -0.04 20.55
CA ASN A 138 -8.11 -1.07 21.42
C ASN A 138 -7.13 -1.25 22.59
N ILE A 139 -7.38 -0.53 23.69
CA ILE A 139 -6.47 -0.43 24.84
C ILE A 139 -6.15 -1.81 25.43
N SER A 140 -7.13 -2.71 25.50
CA SER A 140 -6.94 -4.05 26.06
C SER A 140 -5.95 -4.91 25.26
N VAL A 141 -5.77 -4.60 23.97
CA VAL A 141 -4.86 -5.30 23.07
C VAL A 141 -3.45 -4.69 23.12
N ILE A 142 -3.35 -3.35 23.21
CA ILE A 142 -2.08 -2.63 22.98
C ILE A 142 -1.32 -2.25 24.25
N LYS A 143 -2.01 -2.13 25.39
CA LYS A 143 -1.40 -1.67 26.64
C LYS A 143 -0.23 -2.57 27.05
N ASP A 144 0.89 -1.94 27.40
CA ASP A 144 2.15 -2.55 27.85
C ASP A 144 2.81 -3.51 26.83
N LYS A 145 2.42 -3.42 25.52
CA LYS A 145 2.94 -4.27 24.43
C LYS A 145 3.93 -3.55 23.55
N ARG A 146 4.90 -4.32 23.05
CA ARG A 146 5.78 -3.95 21.94
C ARG A 146 5.04 -4.32 20.65
N ILE A 147 4.71 -3.34 19.83
CA ILE A 147 3.79 -3.48 18.70
C ILE A 147 4.56 -3.34 17.39
N ILE A 148 4.34 -4.26 16.45
CA ILE A 148 4.64 -4.06 15.04
C ILE A 148 3.38 -3.51 14.37
N LEU A 149 3.42 -2.22 14.00
CA LEU A 149 2.34 -1.56 13.27
C LEU A 149 2.61 -1.68 11.78
N VAL A 150 1.75 -2.40 11.05
CA VAL A 150 1.90 -2.61 9.60
C VAL A 150 0.92 -1.77 8.82
N ASP A 151 1.45 -0.99 7.87
CA ASP A 151 0.65 -0.21 6.90
C ASP A 151 1.05 -0.58 5.46
N ASP A 152 0.20 -0.26 4.49
CA ASP A 152 0.45 -0.55 3.07
C ASP A 152 1.52 0.36 2.46
N SER A 153 1.46 1.65 2.76
CA SER A 153 2.34 2.68 2.18
C SER A 153 2.50 3.90 3.07
N LEU A 154 3.58 4.66 2.86
CA LEU A 154 3.84 5.90 3.57
C LEU A 154 4.17 7.02 2.57
N VAL A 155 3.31 8.05 2.51
CA VAL A 155 3.42 9.16 1.56
C VAL A 155 3.89 10.43 2.27
N ARG A 156 3.02 11.06 3.07
CA ARG A 156 3.32 12.31 3.82
C ARG A 156 3.72 12.07 5.28
N GLY A 157 3.50 10.89 5.83
CA GLY A 157 3.80 10.52 7.21
C GLY A 157 2.93 11.18 8.29
N THR A 158 2.08 12.15 7.95
CA THR A 158 1.23 12.84 8.92
C THR A 158 0.21 11.93 9.60
N THR A 159 -0.36 11.01 8.86
CA THR A 159 -1.29 9.98 9.38
C THR A 159 -0.55 9.01 10.29
N SER A 160 0.58 8.48 9.84
CA SER A 160 1.41 7.54 10.59
C SER A 160 1.89 8.14 11.91
N SER A 161 2.34 9.42 11.91
CA SER A 161 2.74 10.13 13.15
C SER A 161 1.59 10.22 14.16
N LYS A 162 0.36 10.48 13.70
CA LYS A 162 -0.82 10.55 14.57
C LYS A 162 -1.21 9.18 15.13
N ILE A 163 -1.11 8.14 14.31
CA ILE A 163 -1.40 6.76 14.73
C ILE A 163 -0.36 6.30 15.77
N VAL A 164 0.92 6.51 15.51
CA VAL A 164 2.00 6.16 16.45
C VAL A 164 1.79 6.87 17.79
N LYS A 165 1.52 8.18 17.76
CA LYS A 165 1.20 8.94 18.97
C LYS A 165 -0.01 8.37 19.71
N MET A 166 -1.08 8.03 18.98
CA MET A 166 -2.31 7.46 19.55
C MET A 166 -2.03 6.13 20.27
N LEU A 167 -1.18 5.27 19.70
CA LEU A 167 -0.78 4.00 20.32
C LEU A 167 0.02 4.22 21.61
N TYR A 168 0.98 5.14 21.61
CA TYR A 168 1.72 5.50 22.83
C TYR A 168 0.83 6.13 23.89
N ASP A 169 -0.04 7.07 23.52
CA ASP A 169 -1.02 7.69 24.42
C ASP A 169 -1.98 6.64 25.04
N SER A 170 -2.15 5.50 24.38
CA SER A 170 -2.98 4.38 24.84
C SER A 170 -2.19 3.29 25.59
N GLY A 171 -0.92 3.53 25.87
CA GLY A 171 -0.10 2.69 26.73
C GLY A 171 0.75 1.64 26.01
N ALA A 172 0.94 1.74 24.69
CA ALA A 172 1.92 0.89 24.01
C ALA A 172 3.32 1.13 24.54
N LYS A 173 4.09 0.06 24.78
CA LYS A 173 5.46 0.13 25.28
C LYS A 173 6.45 0.56 24.19
N GLU A 174 6.31 -0.02 23.02
CA GLU A 174 7.09 0.30 21.83
C GLU A 174 6.21 0.18 20.59
N VAL A 175 6.45 1.04 19.59
CA VAL A 175 5.76 0.99 18.29
C VAL A 175 6.80 0.95 17.17
N HIS A 176 6.87 -0.19 16.49
CA HIS A 176 7.72 -0.44 15.34
C HIS A 176 6.88 -0.38 14.07
N VAL A 177 7.14 0.59 13.20
CA VAL A 177 6.36 0.76 11.97
C VAL A 177 6.97 -0.04 10.83
N ARG A 178 6.12 -0.77 10.10
CA ARG A 178 6.48 -1.60 8.95
C ARG A 178 5.58 -1.26 7.77
N ILE A 179 6.20 -0.88 6.66
CA ILE A 179 5.49 -0.43 5.46
C ILE A 179 5.64 -1.51 4.38
N ALA A 180 4.50 -2.09 3.97
CA ALA A 180 4.45 -3.19 3.01
C ALA A 180 4.64 -2.75 1.55
N SER A 181 5.28 -1.62 1.35
CA SER A 181 5.75 -1.12 0.05
C SER A 181 7.13 -0.52 0.17
N PRO A 182 7.86 -0.40 -0.94
CA PRO A 182 9.07 0.42 -0.98
C PRO A 182 8.78 1.91 -0.76
N GLU A 183 9.84 2.68 -0.49
CA GLU A 183 9.79 4.13 -0.34
C GLU A 183 9.24 4.81 -1.61
N ILE A 184 8.31 5.74 -1.45
CA ILE A 184 7.72 6.53 -2.54
C ILE A 184 8.52 7.82 -2.68
N LYS A 185 9.39 7.89 -3.71
CA LYS A 185 10.33 9.01 -3.91
C LYS A 185 9.91 9.97 -5.03
N PHE A 186 8.98 9.57 -5.89
CA PHE A 186 8.60 10.36 -7.06
C PHE A 186 7.08 10.40 -7.23
N PRO A 187 6.54 11.54 -7.71
CA PRO A 187 5.13 11.65 -8.05
C PRO A 187 4.80 10.79 -9.27
N ASP A 188 3.55 10.34 -9.36
CA ASP A 188 3.02 9.71 -10.58
C ASP A 188 2.40 10.76 -11.50
N PHE A 189 2.42 10.47 -12.81
CA PHE A 189 1.86 11.33 -13.85
C PHE A 189 0.62 10.73 -14.51
N TYR A 190 0.26 9.49 -14.24
CA TYR A 190 -0.67 8.75 -15.09
C TYR A 190 -1.96 8.26 -14.42
N GLY A 191 -2.01 7.99 -13.18
CA GLY A 191 -3.22 7.39 -12.62
C GLY A 191 -3.43 7.58 -11.13
N VAL A 192 -2.34 7.85 -10.44
CA VAL A 192 -2.36 8.04 -9.01
C VAL A 192 -2.14 9.51 -8.72
N ASP A 193 -3.11 10.17 -8.11
CA ASP A 193 -2.94 11.53 -7.58
C ASP A 193 -1.95 11.50 -6.40
N THR A 194 -0.67 11.44 -6.75
CA THR A 194 0.40 11.54 -5.77
C THR A 194 0.80 13.00 -5.58
N PRO A 195 1.13 13.39 -4.35
CA PRO A 195 1.55 14.74 -4.07
C PRO A 195 2.84 15.10 -4.81
N THR A 196 3.12 16.40 -4.89
CA THR A 196 4.38 16.90 -5.44
C THR A 196 5.58 16.29 -4.72
N LYS A 197 6.73 16.22 -5.39
CA LYS A 197 7.97 15.66 -4.79
C LYS A 197 8.33 16.30 -3.44
N LYS A 198 7.98 17.58 -3.25
CA LYS A 198 8.20 18.30 -1.98
C LYS A 198 7.40 17.73 -0.81
N GLU A 199 6.24 17.15 -1.09
CA GLU A 199 5.36 16.57 -0.07
C GLU A 199 5.61 15.08 0.18
N LEU A 200 6.38 14.41 -0.69
CA LEU A 200 6.77 13.02 -0.53
C LEU A 200 7.86 12.91 0.54
N LEU A 201 7.53 12.29 1.66
CA LEU A 201 8.44 12.25 2.81
C LEU A 201 9.75 11.54 2.48
N ALA A 202 9.69 10.38 1.82
CA ALA A 202 10.85 9.59 1.41
C ALA A 202 11.65 10.17 0.23
N ALA A 203 11.13 11.22 -0.43
CA ALA A 203 11.90 11.99 -1.42
C ALA A 203 12.83 13.03 -0.79
N ASN A 204 12.55 13.39 0.48
CA ASN A 204 13.21 14.51 1.16
C ASN A 204 13.94 14.12 2.46
N LYS A 205 13.69 12.91 2.96
CA LYS A 205 14.21 12.42 4.25
C LYS A 205 14.70 10.98 4.11
N SER A 206 15.72 10.65 4.87
CA SER A 206 16.17 9.27 5.08
C SER A 206 15.14 8.47 5.90
N THR A 207 15.25 7.16 5.88
CA THR A 207 14.39 6.27 6.69
C THR A 207 14.49 6.59 8.18
N ASP A 208 15.69 6.94 8.68
CA ASP A 208 15.90 7.31 10.09
C ASP A 208 15.22 8.65 10.43
N GLU A 209 15.37 9.65 9.58
CA GLU A 209 14.69 10.94 9.74
C GLU A 209 13.16 10.81 9.66
N ILE A 210 12.66 9.88 8.85
CA ILE A 210 11.22 9.55 8.78
C ILE A 210 10.78 8.88 10.08
N CYS A 211 11.58 7.94 10.59
CA CYS A 211 11.31 7.28 11.86
C CYS A 211 11.19 8.28 13.02
N GLU A 212 12.12 9.23 13.12
CA GLU A 212 12.06 10.33 14.09
C GLU A 212 10.84 11.22 13.90
N PHE A 213 10.52 11.58 12.65
CA PHE A 213 9.36 12.42 12.33
C PHE A 213 8.03 11.78 12.75
N ILE A 214 7.86 10.48 12.51
CA ILE A 214 6.65 9.75 12.93
C ILE A 214 6.70 9.33 14.41
N LYS A 215 7.84 9.52 15.08
CA LYS A 215 8.09 9.16 16.49
C LYS A 215 7.93 7.66 16.77
N ALA A 216 8.26 6.82 15.81
CA ALA A 216 8.29 5.38 15.97
C ALA A 216 9.61 4.92 16.63
N LYS A 217 9.61 3.77 17.28
CA LYS A 217 10.83 3.14 17.82
C LYS A 217 11.76 2.66 16.72
N SER A 218 11.18 2.15 15.61
CA SER A 218 11.89 1.81 14.39
C SER A 218 10.95 1.86 13.19
N LEU A 219 11.51 2.06 12.00
CA LEU A 219 10.80 2.07 10.74
C LEU A 219 11.51 1.17 9.73
N LYS A 220 10.75 0.41 8.97
CA LYS A 220 11.26 -0.34 7.83
C LYS A 220 10.25 -0.37 6.69
N PHE A 221 10.74 -0.18 5.47
CA PHE A 221 10.00 -0.36 4.23
C PHE A 221 10.34 -1.72 3.63
N LEU A 222 9.39 -2.32 2.93
CA LEU A 222 9.67 -3.45 2.07
C LEU A 222 10.69 -3.05 1.01
N SER A 223 11.71 -3.88 0.80
CA SER A 223 12.66 -3.62 -0.28
C SER A 223 12.00 -3.74 -1.66
N LEU A 224 12.59 -3.09 -2.67
CA LEU A 224 12.11 -3.26 -4.04
C LEU A 224 12.23 -4.73 -4.49
N ASN A 225 13.28 -5.43 -4.07
CA ASN A 225 13.42 -6.86 -4.34
C ASN A 225 12.32 -7.68 -3.65
N GLY A 226 12.02 -7.40 -2.38
CA GLY A 226 10.91 -8.04 -1.64
C GLY A 226 9.55 -7.80 -2.29
N LEU A 227 9.33 -6.62 -2.89
CA LEU A 227 8.12 -6.37 -3.67
C LEU A 227 8.01 -7.33 -4.87
N TYR A 228 9.09 -7.51 -5.65
CA TYR A 228 9.10 -8.45 -6.78
C TYR A 228 8.91 -9.90 -6.34
N LEU A 229 9.58 -10.31 -5.26
CA LEU A 229 9.41 -11.65 -4.67
C LEU A 229 7.95 -11.87 -4.22
N GLY A 230 7.35 -10.88 -3.54
CA GLY A 230 5.95 -10.95 -3.12
C GLY A 230 4.95 -11.00 -4.29
N MET A 231 5.32 -10.46 -5.45
CA MET A 231 4.57 -10.60 -6.70
C MET A 231 4.75 -11.97 -7.37
N GLY A 232 5.66 -12.82 -6.88
CA GLY A 232 5.94 -14.16 -7.41
C GLY A 232 7.06 -14.20 -8.45
N PHE A 233 7.93 -13.19 -8.50
CA PHE A 233 9.12 -13.18 -9.34
C PHE A 233 10.34 -13.57 -8.52
N ASP A 234 11.27 -14.34 -9.09
CA ASP A 234 12.50 -14.78 -8.39
C ASP A 234 13.44 -13.62 -8.03
N LYS A 235 13.38 -12.56 -8.80
CA LYS A 235 14.15 -11.32 -8.59
C LYS A 235 13.61 -10.20 -9.47
N ARG A 236 14.03 -8.97 -9.18
CA ARG A 236 13.84 -7.84 -10.11
C ARG A 236 14.41 -8.22 -11.48
N ASN A 237 13.58 -8.11 -12.50
CA ASN A 237 13.95 -8.41 -13.89
C ASN A 237 13.56 -7.25 -14.78
N ASP A 238 14.56 -6.57 -15.38
CA ASP A 238 14.33 -5.41 -16.25
C ASP A 238 13.65 -5.79 -17.58
N ASN A 239 13.66 -7.08 -17.95
CA ASN A 239 12.90 -7.61 -19.08
C ASN A 239 11.43 -7.91 -18.77
N TYR A 240 11.04 -7.91 -17.49
CA TYR A 240 9.63 -8.01 -17.11
C TYR A 240 8.92 -6.70 -17.44
N PRO A 241 7.61 -6.74 -17.73
CA PRO A 241 6.85 -5.51 -17.88
C PRO A 241 7.04 -4.70 -16.60
N GLN A 242 7.91 -3.69 -16.71
CA GLN A 242 8.22 -2.85 -15.56
C GLN A 242 6.95 -2.15 -15.17
N SER A 243 6.47 -2.50 -14.00
CA SER A 243 5.37 -1.79 -13.37
C SER A 243 5.78 -0.31 -13.20
N VAL A 244 4.81 0.57 -13.12
CA VAL A 244 4.99 1.99 -12.79
C VAL A 244 5.71 2.20 -11.45
N SER A 245 5.96 1.13 -10.67
CA SER A 245 6.91 1.15 -9.55
C SER A 245 8.26 1.79 -9.89
N TYR A 246 8.65 1.74 -11.16
CA TYR A 246 9.88 2.36 -11.63
C TYR A 246 9.80 3.89 -11.63
N THR A 247 8.66 4.47 -11.96
CA THR A 247 8.45 5.92 -11.88
C THR A 247 8.26 6.41 -10.44
N HIS A 248 7.55 5.66 -9.60
CA HIS A 248 7.34 6.02 -8.19
C HIS A 248 8.54 5.75 -7.30
N LEU A 249 9.25 4.65 -7.56
CA LEU A 249 10.30 4.16 -6.69
C LEU A 249 11.72 4.48 -7.19
N ARG A 250 11.91 4.68 -8.51
CA ARG A 250 13.20 5.04 -9.13
C ARG A 250 13.02 5.76 -10.45
N ALA A 251 12.70 7.03 -10.47
CA ALA A 251 12.46 7.78 -11.72
C ALA A 251 13.74 8.21 -12.49
N HIS A 252 14.96 7.83 -12.12
CA HIS A 252 16.17 8.47 -12.63
C HIS A 252 17.10 7.67 -13.55
N GLU A 253 16.81 6.44 -13.91
CA GLU A 253 17.73 5.68 -14.77
C GLU A 253 17.30 5.52 -16.24
N THR A 254 16.27 6.20 -16.70
CA THR A 254 15.82 6.10 -18.10
C THR A 254 15.40 7.43 -18.72
N ARG A 255 16.14 8.49 -18.48
CA ARG A 255 16.21 9.65 -19.37
C ARG A 255 17.60 9.72 -19.96
N SER A 256 17.94 8.75 -20.74
CA SER A 256 18.84 8.88 -21.88
C SER A 256 18.07 8.33 -23.06
N ASP A 257 17.80 9.22 -23.98
CA ASP A 257 17.21 9.17 -25.33
C ASP A 257 15.72 9.49 -25.41
#